data_6f9e076853be80128fbb4f33722d70c6
#
_entry.id   6f9e076853be80128fbb4f33722d70c6
#
_cell.length_a   1.000
_cell.length_b   1.000
_cell.length_c   1.000
_cell.angle_alpha   90.00
_cell.angle_beta   90.00
_cell.angle_gamma   90.00
#
_symmetry.space_group_name_H-M   'P 1'
#
loop_
_entity.id
_entity.type
_entity.pdbx_description
1 polymer ?
#
loop_
_entity_poly.entity_id
_entity_poly.type
_entity_poly.pdbx_seq_one_letter_code
_entity_poly.pdbx_strand_id
1 'polypeptide(L)'
;MILNGQRNRWYSIQQRATTAELEKMTKACYDSLEVITKGYNSLLGGKWDHVMTMKQGFAAAYFELPALRKVNLAPTASLGILAEGEDILKGQKSFHSLPSFNTYFRQSYYVDVFNKGATPLKWKASVSDNWILLSQKAGETATENRIEVSIDWAKVPTGENVFGTLEIASDRGEKENVYISVFNPSSPSLTEMDSLFVEHNGYVSIDAAGFHRKVENKAIQMRTIPNLGIENTAIQLGDPTAAPQRTAGRSTPRLEYDFYTFEQGSVDVYTYVLPTFTLSKDRGYAGHEATNVETKYGVCIDEGPVMNPSTSSFEYAQIWYESVLKNCRINKTTLHIDKPGKHTVKIICGDAGTVLQKIVLDFGGMKRSYLGPQPTRK
;
A
#
# COMPACT_ATOMS: atom_id res chain seq x y z
N MET A 1 4.54 -5.73 20.02
CA MET A 1 5.73 -4.98 20.47
C MET A 1 6.25 -4.04 19.37
N ILE A 2 6.81 -4.52 18.26
CA ILE A 2 7.45 -3.71 17.21
C ILE A 2 6.52 -2.62 16.66
N LEU A 3 5.28 -2.96 16.27
CA LEU A 3 4.31 -1.99 15.75
C LEU A 3 4.06 -0.83 16.74
N ASN A 4 3.83 -1.14 18.03
CA ASN A 4 3.59 -0.12 19.04
C ASN A 4 4.85 0.74 19.29
N GLY A 5 6.04 0.15 19.22
CA GLY A 5 7.31 0.89 19.30
C GLY A 5 7.48 1.88 18.14
N GLN A 6 7.15 1.48 16.90
CA GLN A 6 7.18 2.37 15.75
C GLN A 6 6.10 3.47 15.86
N ARG A 7 4.88 3.13 16.29
CA ARG A 7 3.83 4.13 16.55
C ARG A 7 4.25 5.12 17.64
N ASN A 8 4.87 4.65 18.74
CA ASN A 8 5.42 5.53 19.78
C ASN A 8 6.41 6.53 19.19
N ARG A 9 7.33 6.07 18.34
CA ARG A 9 8.30 6.94 17.66
C ARG A 9 7.61 7.99 16.78
N TRP A 10 6.62 7.60 15.97
CA TRP A 10 5.91 8.53 15.08
C TRP A 10 5.05 9.52 15.86
N TYR A 11 4.33 9.06 16.88
CA TYR A 11 3.47 9.90 17.70
C TYR A 11 4.29 10.89 18.55
N SER A 12 5.51 10.52 18.94
CA SER A 12 6.39 11.44 19.64
C SER A 12 6.84 12.64 18.78
N ILE A 13 7.01 12.44 17.46
CA ILE A 13 7.31 13.52 16.50
C ILE A 13 6.15 14.52 16.47
N GLN A 14 4.93 14.05 16.58
CA GLN A 14 3.72 14.87 16.59
C GLN A 14 3.36 15.42 17.97
N GLN A 15 4.14 15.12 19.00
CA GLN A 15 3.88 15.52 20.39
C GLN A 15 2.52 14.99 20.93
N ARG A 16 2.02 13.84 20.45
CA ARG A 16 0.74 13.28 20.90
C ARG A 16 0.80 12.76 22.33
N ALA A 17 -0.22 13.04 23.13
CA ALA A 17 -0.39 12.48 24.47
C ALA A 17 -0.44 10.94 24.48
N THR A 18 -0.98 10.31 23.43
CA THR A 18 -1.03 8.85 23.22
C THR A 18 0.35 8.18 23.26
N THR A 19 1.44 8.92 23.08
CA THR A 19 2.81 8.40 23.10
C THR A 19 3.11 7.64 24.39
N ALA A 20 2.59 8.11 25.55
CA ALA A 20 2.80 7.46 26.86
C ALA A 20 2.06 6.11 26.98
N GLU A 21 0.87 6.00 26.38
CA GLU A 21 0.12 4.74 26.34
C GLU A 21 0.85 3.70 25.48
N LEU A 22 1.35 4.12 24.31
CA LEU A 22 2.12 3.26 23.43
C LEU A 22 3.42 2.77 24.07
N GLU A 23 4.07 3.58 24.91
CA GLU A 23 5.20 3.15 25.74
C GLU A 23 4.81 2.00 26.65
N LYS A 24 3.71 2.15 27.43
CA LYS A 24 3.20 1.11 28.32
C LYS A 24 2.84 -0.17 27.59
N MET A 25 2.10 -0.04 26.49
CA MET A 25 1.70 -1.19 25.66
C MET A 25 2.90 -1.93 25.09
N THR A 26 3.93 -1.21 24.64
CA THR A 26 5.14 -1.83 24.09
C THR A 26 5.88 -2.64 25.16
N LYS A 27 6.03 -2.08 26.37
CA LYS A 27 6.65 -2.78 27.50
C LYS A 27 5.86 -4.02 27.92
N ALA A 28 4.53 -3.91 28.03
CA ALA A 28 3.67 -5.04 28.37
C ALA A 28 3.76 -6.18 27.32
N CYS A 29 3.84 -5.85 26.02
CA CYS A 29 4.08 -6.85 24.98
C CYS A 29 5.46 -7.51 25.11
N TYR A 30 6.50 -6.75 25.48
CA TYR A 30 7.83 -7.30 25.73
C TYR A 30 7.86 -8.25 26.93
N ASP A 31 7.27 -7.86 28.05
CA ASP A 31 7.16 -8.70 29.25
C ASP A 31 6.39 -10.00 28.96
N SER A 32 5.29 -9.91 28.18
CA SER A 32 4.54 -11.08 27.74
C SER A 32 5.38 -12.03 26.88
N LEU A 33 6.23 -11.51 26.01
CA LEU A 33 7.13 -12.30 25.19
C LEU A 33 8.12 -13.10 26.06
N GLU A 34 8.68 -12.46 27.11
CA GLU A 34 9.58 -13.11 28.07
C GLU A 34 8.86 -14.26 28.82
N VAL A 35 7.64 -14.04 29.29
CA VAL A 35 6.82 -15.05 29.98
C VAL A 35 6.52 -16.24 29.07
N ILE A 36 6.11 -16.00 27.84
CA ILE A 36 5.80 -17.06 26.87
C ILE A 36 7.06 -17.86 26.52
N THR A 37 8.18 -17.19 26.31
CA THR A 37 9.47 -17.85 26.01
C THR A 37 9.91 -18.76 27.16
N LYS A 38 9.83 -18.30 28.40
CA LYS A 38 10.13 -19.12 29.58
C LYS A 38 9.19 -20.31 29.70
N GLY A 39 7.88 -20.06 29.50
CA GLY A 39 6.86 -21.13 29.53
C GLY A 39 7.14 -22.20 28.47
N TYR A 40 7.47 -21.82 27.23
CA TYR A 40 7.81 -22.75 26.18
C TYR A 40 9.07 -23.60 26.52
N ASN A 41 10.14 -22.95 26.95
CA ASN A 41 11.38 -23.63 27.26
C ASN A 41 11.24 -24.60 28.46
N SER A 42 10.29 -24.38 29.37
CA SER A 42 10.01 -25.26 30.51
C SER A 42 9.12 -26.46 30.20
N LEU A 43 8.53 -26.53 28.99
CA LEU A 43 7.64 -27.63 28.60
C LEU A 43 8.34 -29.00 28.73
N LEU A 44 7.57 -30.00 29.17
CA LEU A 44 8.05 -31.38 29.31
C LEU A 44 9.34 -31.49 30.16
N GLY A 45 9.38 -30.76 31.28
CA GLY A 45 10.54 -30.79 32.17
C GLY A 45 11.80 -30.15 31.59
N GLY A 46 11.65 -29.20 30.69
CA GLY A 46 12.76 -28.51 30.05
C GLY A 46 13.30 -29.18 28.79
N LYS A 47 12.58 -30.15 28.22
CA LYS A 47 12.98 -30.81 26.96
C LYS A 47 13.25 -29.82 25.82
N TRP A 48 12.56 -28.68 25.84
CA TRP A 48 12.64 -27.64 24.82
C TRP A 48 13.45 -26.42 25.27
N ASP A 49 14.21 -26.56 26.37
CA ASP A 49 15.04 -25.47 26.86
C ASP A 49 16.06 -25.04 25.80
N HIS A 50 16.29 -23.74 25.70
CA HIS A 50 17.09 -23.07 24.68
C HIS A 50 16.57 -23.13 23.21
N VAL A 51 15.50 -23.85 22.89
CA VAL A 51 14.93 -23.86 21.52
C VAL A 51 14.38 -22.49 21.17
N MET A 52 13.70 -21.83 22.11
CA MET A 52 13.20 -20.46 21.96
C MET A 52 14.12 -19.45 22.63
N THR A 53 15.36 -19.38 22.18
CA THR A 53 16.34 -18.41 22.66
C THR A 53 16.36 -17.21 21.72
N MET A 54 15.55 -16.22 22.01
CA MET A 54 15.29 -15.10 21.10
C MET A 54 16.41 -14.04 21.04
N LYS A 55 17.34 -14.05 21.99
CA LYS A 55 18.35 -12.99 22.16
C LYS A 55 19.74 -13.44 21.74
N GLN A 56 19.90 -14.23 20.67
CA GLN A 56 21.19 -14.71 20.21
C GLN A 56 21.50 -14.33 18.75
N GLY A 57 22.77 -14.11 18.48
CA GLY A 57 23.29 -13.84 17.14
C GLY A 57 22.80 -12.49 16.55
N PHE A 58 22.82 -12.39 15.24
CA PHE A 58 22.42 -11.19 14.50
C PHE A 58 20.92 -10.83 14.66
N ALA A 59 20.09 -11.79 15.06
CA ALA A 59 18.66 -11.59 15.25
C ALA A 59 18.33 -10.98 16.62
N ALA A 60 19.27 -10.90 17.58
CA ALA A 60 19.03 -10.41 18.93
C ALA A 60 18.36 -9.03 18.96
N ALA A 61 18.81 -8.10 18.10
CA ALA A 61 18.29 -6.75 18.04
C ALA A 61 16.79 -6.66 17.65
N TYR A 62 16.25 -7.66 16.96
CA TYR A 62 14.82 -7.68 16.59
C TYR A 62 13.91 -8.07 17.74
N PHE A 63 14.45 -8.68 18.79
CA PHE A 63 13.72 -9.16 19.97
C PHE A 63 13.96 -8.32 21.22
N GLU A 64 14.81 -7.31 21.13
CA GLU A 64 15.00 -6.33 22.20
C GLU A 64 13.82 -5.36 22.29
N LEU A 65 13.66 -4.77 23.48
CA LEU A 65 12.71 -3.67 23.65
C LEU A 65 13.13 -2.50 22.75
N PRO A 66 12.29 -2.07 21.81
CA PRO A 66 12.64 -0.96 20.94
C PRO A 66 12.85 0.32 21.74
N ALA A 67 13.72 1.20 21.25
CA ALA A 67 13.95 2.52 21.85
C ALA A 67 12.66 3.34 21.86
N LEU A 68 12.12 3.57 23.04
CA LEU A 68 10.87 4.30 23.23
C LEU A 68 11.13 5.79 23.46
N ARG A 69 10.24 6.61 22.94
CA ARG A 69 10.27 8.06 23.06
C ARG A 69 9.29 8.54 24.11
N LYS A 70 9.66 9.58 24.84
CA LYS A 70 8.79 10.32 25.75
C LYS A 70 8.49 11.70 25.15
N VAL A 71 7.34 12.24 25.47
CA VAL A 71 6.90 13.57 25.08
C VAL A 71 6.69 14.41 26.32
N ASN A 72 7.19 15.62 26.30
CA ASN A 72 6.89 16.63 27.31
C ASN A 72 5.63 17.38 26.87
N LEU A 73 4.50 16.99 27.43
CA LEU A 73 3.22 17.62 27.12
C LEU A 73 3.14 19.05 27.68
N ALA A 74 2.50 19.95 26.95
CA ALA A 74 2.14 21.26 27.48
C ALA A 74 1.25 21.09 28.72
N PRO A 75 1.32 21.99 29.73
CA PRO A 75 0.50 21.88 30.93
C PRO A 75 -1.01 21.90 30.64
N THR A 76 -1.42 22.56 29.57
CA THR A 76 -2.81 22.71 29.14
C THR A 76 -3.05 21.99 27.82
N ALA A 77 -4.32 21.67 27.52
CA ALA A 77 -4.72 21.09 26.24
C ALA A 77 -4.18 21.89 25.07
N SER A 78 -3.76 21.21 24.01
CA SER A 78 -3.31 21.82 22.76
C SER A 78 -3.74 20.95 21.58
N LEU A 79 -4.33 21.56 20.59
CA LEU A 79 -4.89 20.91 19.40
C LEU A 79 -3.78 20.46 18.45
N GLY A 80 -3.87 19.24 17.99
CA GLY A 80 -3.16 18.73 16.82
C GLY A 80 -4.09 17.95 15.93
N ILE A 81 -3.83 17.95 14.63
CA ILE A 81 -4.56 17.14 13.66
C ILE A 81 -3.61 16.41 12.73
N LEU A 82 -4.09 15.31 12.16
CA LEU A 82 -3.44 14.59 11.06
C LEU A 82 -4.52 14.10 10.10
N ALA A 83 -4.45 14.53 8.85
CA ALA A 83 -5.33 14.02 7.80
C ALA A 83 -4.78 12.71 7.22
N GLU A 84 -5.67 11.80 6.84
CA GLU A 84 -5.29 10.55 6.19
C GLU A 84 -4.41 10.80 4.96
N GLY A 85 -3.39 9.98 4.78
CA GLY A 85 -2.46 10.10 3.67
C GLY A 85 -1.35 11.13 3.85
N GLU A 86 -1.31 11.89 4.94
CA GLU A 86 -0.19 12.79 5.24
C GLU A 86 1.04 12.03 5.72
N ASP A 87 2.21 12.52 5.31
CA ASP A 87 3.48 11.94 5.71
C ASP A 87 3.93 12.54 7.06
N ILE A 88 3.82 11.74 8.11
CA ILE A 88 4.20 12.10 9.48
C ILE A 88 5.66 12.55 9.59
N LEU A 89 6.55 12.00 8.74
CA LEU A 89 7.98 12.23 8.84
C LEU A 89 8.43 13.54 8.18
N LYS A 90 7.58 14.19 7.39
CA LYS A 90 7.88 15.45 6.70
C LYS A 90 7.70 16.71 7.56
N GLY A 91 7.44 16.51 8.86
CA GLY A 91 7.19 17.61 9.81
C GLY A 91 5.76 18.16 9.75
N GLN A 92 5.48 19.20 10.56
CA GLN A 92 4.19 19.88 10.51
C GLN A 92 4.04 20.60 9.17
N LYS A 93 2.99 20.30 8.44
CA LYS A 93 2.63 21.03 7.23
C LYS A 93 1.93 22.33 7.60
N SER A 94 2.09 23.34 6.74
CA SER A 94 1.37 24.59 6.84
C SER A 94 -0.11 24.48 6.49
N PHE A 95 -0.54 23.34 5.92
CA PHE A 95 -1.92 23.03 5.58
C PHE A 95 -2.14 21.51 5.57
N HIS A 96 -3.34 21.09 5.92
CA HIS A 96 -3.77 19.70 5.90
C HIS A 96 -4.69 19.45 4.72
N SER A 97 -4.58 18.27 4.10
CA SER A 97 -5.46 17.87 3.00
C SER A 97 -5.72 16.37 3.03
N LEU A 98 -6.97 15.98 2.79
CA LEU A 98 -7.32 14.60 2.52
C LEU A 98 -6.96 14.22 1.08
N PRO A 99 -6.78 12.92 0.76
CA PRO A 99 -6.78 12.46 -0.61
C PRO A 99 -8.09 12.86 -1.31
N SER A 100 -8.07 13.01 -2.63
CA SER A 100 -9.28 13.40 -3.36
C SER A 100 -10.36 12.31 -3.25
N PHE A 101 -11.58 12.72 -2.95
CA PHE A 101 -12.75 11.85 -3.02
C PHE A 101 -13.14 11.64 -4.48
N ASN A 102 -13.61 10.44 -4.82
CA ASN A 102 -13.91 10.09 -6.19
C ASN A 102 -15.30 9.45 -6.30
N THR A 103 -16.14 9.97 -7.20
CA THR A 103 -17.52 9.52 -7.38
C THR A 103 -17.62 8.02 -7.76
N TYR A 104 -16.59 7.47 -8.40
CA TYR A 104 -16.58 6.06 -8.82
C TYR A 104 -16.37 5.10 -7.64
N PHE A 105 -15.65 5.52 -6.59
CA PHE A 105 -15.32 4.66 -5.43
C PHE A 105 -16.13 5.02 -4.18
N ARG A 106 -16.55 6.28 -4.03
CA ARG A 106 -17.35 6.77 -2.90
C ARG A 106 -16.76 6.40 -1.54
N GLN A 107 -15.44 6.46 -1.43
CA GLN A 107 -14.69 6.16 -0.22
C GLN A 107 -14.91 7.23 0.87
N SER A 108 -14.57 6.88 2.10
CA SER A 108 -14.40 7.82 3.21
C SER A 108 -12.93 7.91 3.58
N TYR A 109 -12.55 9.03 4.17
CA TYR A 109 -11.24 9.25 4.76
C TYR A 109 -11.39 9.71 6.20
N TYR A 110 -10.29 9.76 6.95
CA TYR A 110 -10.33 10.19 8.34
C TYR A 110 -9.38 11.35 8.64
N VAL A 111 -9.72 12.08 9.71
CA VAL A 111 -8.85 13.06 10.36
C VAL A 111 -8.71 12.66 11.82
N ASP A 112 -7.48 12.44 12.27
CA ASP A 112 -7.18 12.28 13.70
C ASP A 112 -7.09 13.65 14.34
N VAL A 113 -7.88 13.88 15.39
CA VAL A 113 -7.81 15.02 16.30
C VAL A 113 -7.13 14.55 17.57
N PHE A 114 -5.99 15.11 17.91
CA PHE A 114 -5.22 14.64 19.05
C PHE A 114 -4.77 15.77 19.98
N ASN A 115 -4.54 15.40 21.22
CA ASN A 115 -4.09 16.31 22.26
C ASN A 115 -2.56 16.30 22.37
N LYS A 116 -1.96 17.49 22.41
CA LYS A 116 -0.53 17.73 22.68
C LYS A 116 -0.29 18.23 24.10
N GLY A 117 -1.33 18.27 24.95
CA GLY A 117 -1.29 18.77 26.31
C GLY A 117 -1.69 17.74 27.35
N ALA A 118 -1.53 18.12 28.64
CA ALA A 118 -1.75 17.24 29.79
C ALA A 118 -3.22 17.24 30.28
N THR A 119 -4.01 18.27 29.95
CA THR A 119 -5.44 18.33 30.30
C THR A 119 -6.30 17.93 29.10
N PRO A 120 -7.55 17.42 29.29
CA PRO A 120 -8.41 17.03 28.18
C PRO A 120 -8.66 18.16 27.19
N LEU A 121 -8.63 17.83 25.91
CA LEU A 121 -8.89 18.72 24.78
C LEU A 121 -10.36 18.65 24.41
N LYS A 122 -11.05 19.79 24.44
CA LYS A 122 -12.40 19.98 23.86
C LYS A 122 -12.27 20.60 22.48
N TRP A 123 -12.97 20.01 21.52
CA TRP A 123 -12.91 20.46 20.14
C TRP A 123 -14.29 20.47 19.47
N LYS A 124 -14.43 21.29 18.41
CA LYS A 124 -15.57 21.33 17.50
C LYS A 124 -15.10 21.32 16.07
N ALA A 125 -15.88 20.70 15.19
CA ALA A 125 -15.64 20.61 13.75
C ALA A 125 -16.80 21.26 12.99
N SER A 126 -16.49 22.07 11.98
CA SER A 126 -17.43 22.70 11.07
C SER A 126 -16.96 22.54 9.63
N VAL A 127 -17.89 22.51 8.69
CA VAL A 127 -17.62 22.32 7.27
C VAL A 127 -18.12 23.50 6.46
N SER A 128 -17.45 23.83 5.36
CA SER A 128 -17.84 24.91 4.45
C SER A 128 -19.13 24.60 3.69
N ASP A 129 -19.39 23.33 3.42
CA ASP A 129 -20.43 22.88 2.49
C ASP A 129 -21.26 21.74 3.06
N ASN A 130 -22.54 21.66 2.71
CA ASN A 130 -23.46 20.66 3.23
C ASN A 130 -23.33 19.26 2.60
N TRP A 131 -22.48 19.11 1.59
CA TRP A 131 -22.12 17.82 1.01
C TRP A 131 -20.98 17.12 1.74
N ILE A 132 -20.29 17.79 2.69
CA ILE A 132 -19.26 17.19 3.53
C ILE A 132 -19.93 16.63 4.79
N LEU A 133 -19.81 15.33 5.01
CA LEU A 133 -20.39 14.63 6.14
C LEU A 133 -19.29 14.22 7.13
N LEU A 134 -19.55 14.43 8.42
CA LEU A 134 -18.65 14.09 9.52
C LEU A 134 -19.30 13.07 10.45
N SER A 135 -18.55 12.05 10.89
CA SER A 135 -19.01 11.10 11.91
C SER A 135 -19.24 11.75 13.28
N GLN A 136 -18.47 12.81 13.58
CA GLN A 136 -18.58 13.61 14.80
C GLN A 136 -18.32 15.08 14.49
N LYS A 137 -19.09 15.98 15.14
CA LYS A 137 -18.94 17.44 15.01
C LYS A 137 -18.36 18.11 16.26
N ALA A 138 -18.19 17.40 17.33
CA ALA A 138 -17.56 17.87 18.56
C ALA A 138 -17.13 16.69 19.41
N GLY A 139 -16.18 16.91 20.30
CA GLY A 139 -15.72 15.88 21.24
C GLY A 139 -14.83 16.45 22.36
N GLU A 140 -14.52 15.57 23.29
CA GLU A 140 -13.52 15.77 24.32
C GLU A 140 -12.59 14.55 24.38
N THR A 141 -11.30 14.75 24.44
CA THR A 141 -10.34 13.65 24.50
C THR A 141 -9.13 13.99 25.36
N ALA A 142 -8.65 13.02 26.11
CA ALA A 142 -7.36 13.11 26.81
C ALA A 142 -6.19 12.81 25.83
N THR A 143 -6.42 11.98 24.81
CA THR A 143 -5.39 11.52 23.87
C THR A 143 -5.77 11.86 22.44
N GLU A 144 -6.69 11.13 21.81
CA GLU A 144 -7.10 11.35 20.42
C GLU A 144 -8.53 10.88 20.13
N ASN A 145 -9.16 11.49 19.12
CA ASN A 145 -10.40 11.05 18.48
C ASN A 145 -10.17 10.97 16.97
N ARG A 146 -10.91 10.11 16.31
CA ARG A 146 -10.93 10.00 14.84
C ARG A 146 -12.26 10.49 14.31
N ILE A 147 -12.23 11.41 13.35
CA ILE A 147 -13.40 11.89 12.61
C ILE A 147 -13.36 11.24 11.23
N GLU A 148 -14.36 10.46 10.88
CA GLU A 148 -14.54 10.01 9.50
C GLU A 148 -15.23 11.12 8.69
N VAL A 149 -14.67 11.37 7.51
CA VAL A 149 -15.15 12.36 6.52
C VAL A 149 -15.64 11.59 5.31
N SER A 150 -16.86 11.85 4.90
CA SER A 150 -17.48 11.26 3.70
C SER A 150 -18.24 12.32 2.91
N ILE A 151 -18.67 11.96 1.70
CA ILE A 151 -19.31 12.88 0.77
C ILE A 151 -20.77 12.47 0.55
N ASP A 152 -21.69 13.44 0.66
CA ASP A 152 -23.06 13.29 0.19
C ASP A 152 -23.11 13.50 -1.33
N TRP A 153 -22.99 12.40 -2.05
CA TRP A 153 -22.90 12.38 -3.52
C TRP A 153 -24.16 12.92 -4.23
N ALA A 154 -25.27 13.05 -3.51
CA ALA A 154 -26.48 13.66 -4.07
C ALA A 154 -26.43 15.20 -4.05
N LYS A 155 -25.55 15.78 -3.24
CA LYS A 155 -25.47 17.24 -3.06
C LYS A 155 -24.17 17.85 -3.59
N VAL A 156 -23.12 17.04 -3.79
CA VAL A 156 -21.85 17.56 -4.30
C VAL A 156 -22.02 18.06 -5.73
N PRO A 157 -21.51 19.24 -6.07
CA PRO A 157 -21.56 19.75 -7.44
C PRO A 157 -20.82 18.83 -8.43
N THR A 158 -21.28 18.83 -9.67
CA THR A 158 -20.55 18.20 -10.77
C THR A 158 -19.31 19.01 -11.09
N GLY A 159 -18.16 18.34 -11.25
CA GLY A 159 -16.89 18.98 -11.59
C GLY A 159 -15.70 18.07 -11.30
N GLU A 160 -14.61 18.26 -12.02
CA GLU A 160 -13.37 17.52 -11.81
C GLU A 160 -12.58 18.03 -10.59
N ASN A 161 -12.83 19.27 -10.19
CA ASN A 161 -12.13 19.96 -9.09
C ASN A 161 -13.15 20.70 -8.23
N VAL A 162 -13.87 19.98 -7.37
CA VAL A 162 -14.78 20.55 -6.38
C VAL A 162 -14.06 20.62 -5.04
N PHE A 163 -14.08 21.76 -4.38
CA PHE A 163 -13.34 22.00 -3.15
C PHE A 163 -14.25 22.38 -2.00
N GLY A 164 -13.85 21.98 -0.81
CA GLY A 164 -14.44 22.39 0.46
C GLY A 164 -13.41 22.35 1.57
N THR A 165 -13.83 22.75 2.77
CA THR A 165 -12.94 22.77 3.94
C THR A 165 -13.62 22.20 5.18
N LEU A 166 -12.85 21.58 6.03
CA LEU A 166 -13.19 21.18 7.39
C LEU A 166 -12.33 22.01 8.35
N GLU A 167 -12.95 22.86 9.18
CA GLU A 167 -12.29 23.56 10.28
C GLU A 167 -12.47 22.76 11.57
N ILE A 168 -11.38 22.54 12.31
CA ILE A 168 -11.40 21.96 13.66
C ILE A 168 -10.85 23.01 14.62
N ALA A 169 -11.64 23.37 15.63
CA ALA A 169 -11.30 24.40 16.59
C ALA A 169 -11.33 23.86 18.03
N SER A 170 -10.33 24.21 18.84
CA SER A 170 -10.36 23.95 20.28
C SER A 170 -11.13 25.03 21.05
N ASP A 171 -11.59 24.72 22.26
CA ASP A 171 -12.19 25.67 23.18
C ASP A 171 -11.20 26.74 23.67
N ARG A 172 -9.93 26.60 23.34
CA ARG A 172 -8.85 27.55 23.63
C ARG A 172 -8.54 28.50 22.47
N GLY A 173 -9.27 28.39 21.36
CA GLY A 173 -9.14 29.27 20.18
C GLY A 173 -8.13 28.82 19.14
N GLU A 174 -7.47 27.65 19.32
CA GLU A 174 -6.64 27.04 18.28
C GLU A 174 -7.55 26.56 17.14
N LYS A 175 -7.13 26.73 15.90
CA LYS A 175 -7.87 26.31 14.69
C LYS A 175 -6.96 25.65 13.69
N GLU A 176 -7.43 24.56 13.11
CA GLU A 176 -6.77 23.84 12.02
C GLU A 176 -7.76 23.61 10.89
N ASN A 177 -7.29 23.76 9.64
CA ASN A 177 -8.10 23.56 8.45
C ASN A 177 -7.62 22.36 7.64
N VAL A 178 -8.57 21.54 7.20
CA VAL A 178 -8.34 20.43 6.29
C VAL A 178 -9.00 20.70 4.96
N TYR A 179 -8.24 20.72 3.88
CA TYR A 179 -8.75 20.89 2.53
C TYR A 179 -9.30 19.57 2.00
N ILE A 180 -10.46 19.64 1.38
CA ILE A 180 -11.20 18.53 0.81
C ILE A 180 -11.35 18.79 -0.67
N SER A 181 -10.93 17.83 -1.50
CA SER A 181 -11.12 17.84 -2.94
C SER A 181 -12.00 16.68 -3.36
N VAL A 182 -12.87 16.91 -4.34
CA VAL A 182 -13.78 15.89 -4.87
C VAL A 182 -13.70 15.87 -6.39
N PHE A 183 -13.52 14.69 -6.95
CA PHE A 183 -13.61 14.41 -8.37
C PHE A 183 -15.00 13.82 -8.67
N ASN A 184 -15.88 14.62 -9.26
CA ASN A 184 -17.26 14.28 -9.61
C ASN A 184 -17.59 14.72 -11.05
N PRO A 185 -16.90 14.17 -12.08
CA PRO A 185 -17.11 14.56 -13.46
C PRO A 185 -18.50 14.14 -13.96
N SER A 186 -19.01 14.83 -14.98
CA SER A 186 -20.27 14.48 -15.63
C SER A 186 -20.15 13.26 -16.56
N SER A 187 -18.94 12.93 -16.99
CA SER A 187 -18.63 11.82 -17.90
C SER A 187 -17.21 11.32 -17.60
N PRO A 188 -16.97 10.02 -17.75
CA PRO A 188 -17.92 8.94 -18.06
C PRO A 188 -18.89 8.65 -16.91
N SER A 189 -20.03 8.03 -17.22
CA SER A 189 -21.03 7.62 -16.24
C SER A 189 -20.53 6.46 -15.35
N LEU A 190 -21.16 6.26 -14.20
CA LEU A 190 -20.84 5.15 -13.29
C LEU A 190 -20.96 3.78 -13.98
N THR A 191 -21.94 3.63 -14.89
CA THR A 191 -22.18 2.37 -15.60
C THR A 191 -21.10 2.06 -16.63
N GLU A 192 -20.53 3.10 -17.29
CA GLU A 192 -19.42 2.91 -18.24
C GLU A 192 -18.14 2.43 -17.55
N MET A 193 -18.02 2.67 -16.24
CA MET A 193 -16.87 2.24 -15.44
C MET A 193 -17.05 0.86 -14.80
N ASP A 194 -18.24 0.25 -14.90
CA ASP A 194 -18.49 -1.05 -14.26
C ASP A 194 -17.52 -2.11 -14.77
N SER A 195 -16.95 -2.84 -13.82
CA SER A 195 -15.92 -3.87 -13.99
C SER A 195 -14.53 -3.37 -14.37
N LEU A 196 -14.32 -2.09 -14.66
CA LEU A 196 -13.01 -1.54 -14.98
C LEU A 196 -12.19 -1.28 -13.71
N PHE A 197 -10.87 -1.28 -13.88
CA PHE A 197 -9.98 -0.63 -12.93
C PHE A 197 -9.91 0.86 -13.31
N VAL A 198 -10.26 1.74 -12.38
CA VAL A 198 -10.39 3.17 -12.67
C VAL A 198 -9.28 3.94 -11.97
N GLU A 199 -8.72 4.91 -12.65
CA GLU A 199 -7.73 5.80 -12.06
C GLU A 199 -8.30 6.55 -10.86
N HIS A 200 -7.51 6.61 -9.81
CA HIS A 200 -7.82 7.31 -8.59
C HIS A 200 -6.55 7.88 -7.96
N ASN A 201 -6.57 9.17 -7.64
CA ASN A 201 -5.41 9.85 -7.04
C ASN A 201 -4.10 9.66 -7.84
N GLY A 202 -4.17 9.66 -9.19
CA GLY A 202 -3.02 9.55 -10.08
C GLY A 202 -2.42 8.14 -10.16
N TYR A 203 -3.18 7.09 -9.89
CA TYR A 203 -2.78 5.70 -10.14
C TYR A 203 -3.97 4.78 -10.44
N VAL A 204 -3.67 3.64 -11.09
CA VAL A 204 -4.58 2.49 -11.22
C VAL A 204 -3.93 1.30 -10.55
N SER A 205 -4.60 0.65 -9.61
CA SER A 205 -4.13 -0.56 -8.93
C SER A 205 -4.99 -1.76 -9.29
N ILE A 206 -4.35 -2.86 -9.69
CA ILE A 206 -4.97 -4.03 -10.30
C ILE A 206 -4.52 -5.27 -9.56
N ASP A 207 -5.45 -6.05 -8.99
CA ASP A 207 -5.18 -7.38 -8.46
C ASP A 207 -4.95 -8.39 -9.60
N ALA A 208 -4.00 -9.30 -9.44
CA ALA A 208 -3.64 -10.25 -10.50
C ALA A 208 -4.81 -11.14 -10.94
N ALA A 209 -5.73 -11.47 -10.03
CA ALA A 209 -6.89 -12.32 -10.30
C ALA A 209 -8.03 -11.57 -11.03
N GLY A 210 -7.98 -10.25 -11.06
CA GLY A 210 -9.01 -9.40 -11.67
C GLY A 210 -8.91 -9.25 -13.20
N PHE A 211 -8.24 -10.16 -13.89
CA PHE A 211 -8.12 -10.09 -15.36
C PHE A 211 -9.49 -10.19 -16.04
N HIS A 212 -9.67 -9.46 -17.13
CA HIS A 212 -10.87 -9.48 -17.95
C HIS A 212 -10.82 -10.57 -19.01
N ARG A 213 -9.62 -10.83 -19.53
CA ARG A 213 -9.38 -11.85 -20.56
C ARG A 213 -8.10 -12.61 -20.30
N LYS A 214 -8.13 -13.88 -20.63
CA LYS A 214 -7.00 -14.80 -20.55
C LYS A 214 -6.81 -15.49 -21.88
N VAL A 215 -5.62 -15.41 -22.44
CA VAL A 215 -5.22 -16.12 -23.66
C VAL A 215 -4.21 -17.19 -23.28
N GLU A 216 -4.51 -18.43 -23.59
CA GLU A 216 -3.68 -19.60 -23.30
C GLU A 216 -3.40 -20.40 -24.58
N ASN A 217 -2.43 -21.28 -24.54
CA ASN A 217 -2.18 -22.27 -25.59
C ASN A 217 -1.92 -23.66 -24.96
N LYS A 218 -1.65 -24.67 -25.77
CA LYS A 218 -1.44 -26.05 -25.29
C LYS A 218 -0.20 -26.18 -24.37
N ALA A 219 0.81 -25.33 -24.53
CA ALA A 219 2.05 -25.38 -23.77
C ALA A 219 1.97 -24.54 -22.47
N ILE A 220 1.16 -23.49 -22.47
CA ILE A 220 1.05 -22.53 -21.37
C ILE A 220 -0.39 -22.47 -20.87
N GLN A 221 -0.60 -22.99 -19.68
CA GLN A 221 -1.83 -22.87 -18.90
C GLN A 221 -1.55 -22.02 -17.66
N MET A 222 -2.35 -21.01 -17.41
CA MET A 222 -2.19 -20.11 -16.27
C MET A 222 -2.96 -20.64 -15.07
N ARG A 223 -2.31 -20.66 -13.92
CA ARG A 223 -2.88 -21.21 -12.69
C ARG A 223 -3.15 -20.11 -11.65
N THR A 224 -4.36 -20.06 -11.17
CA THR A 224 -4.71 -19.25 -9.98
C THR A 224 -4.24 -19.95 -8.71
N ILE A 225 -3.52 -19.24 -7.86
CA ILE A 225 -3.02 -19.74 -6.58
C ILE A 225 -3.71 -18.93 -5.46
N PRO A 226 -4.71 -19.54 -4.79
CA PRO A 226 -5.39 -18.87 -3.68
C PRO A 226 -4.50 -18.81 -2.43
N ASN A 227 -4.79 -17.85 -1.56
CA ASN A 227 -4.06 -17.58 -0.31
C ASN A 227 -2.56 -17.30 -0.51
N LEU A 228 -2.21 -16.73 -1.65
CA LEU A 228 -0.84 -16.33 -1.98
C LEU A 228 -0.83 -14.89 -2.50
N GLY A 229 0.19 -14.15 -2.09
CA GLY A 229 0.43 -12.80 -2.58
C GLY A 229 -0.31 -11.70 -1.81
N ILE A 230 -0.12 -10.48 -2.29
CA ILE A 230 -0.54 -9.25 -1.62
C ILE A 230 -2.07 -9.14 -1.50
N GLU A 231 -2.79 -9.61 -2.52
CA GLU A 231 -4.26 -9.56 -2.58
C GLU A 231 -4.89 -10.95 -2.35
N ASN A 232 -4.21 -11.83 -1.59
CA ASN A 232 -4.64 -13.19 -1.28
C ASN A 232 -4.85 -14.13 -2.50
N THR A 233 -4.48 -13.68 -3.69
CA THR A 233 -4.57 -14.52 -4.90
C THR A 233 -3.50 -14.07 -5.88
N ALA A 234 -2.68 -15.02 -6.34
CA ALA A 234 -1.67 -14.79 -7.36
C ALA A 234 -1.93 -15.64 -8.60
N ILE A 235 -1.38 -15.24 -9.73
CA ILE A 235 -1.50 -15.98 -10.99
C ILE A 235 -0.13 -16.43 -11.45
N GLN A 236 0.05 -17.74 -11.57
CA GLN A 236 1.24 -18.34 -12.18
C GLN A 236 1.11 -18.31 -13.70
N LEU A 237 2.08 -17.73 -14.37
CA LEU A 237 2.14 -17.61 -15.82
C LEU A 237 2.81 -18.85 -16.42
N GLY A 238 2.05 -19.93 -16.58
CA GLY A 238 2.53 -21.20 -17.10
C GLY A 238 3.18 -22.12 -16.07
N ASP A 239 3.29 -23.40 -16.42
CA ASP A 239 3.97 -24.39 -15.60
C ASP A 239 5.47 -24.06 -15.53
N PRO A 240 6.14 -24.20 -14.37
CA PRO A 240 7.58 -23.92 -14.23
C PRO A 240 8.51 -24.69 -15.17
N THR A 241 8.03 -25.82 -15.72
CA THR A 241 8.77 -26.65 -16.66
C THR A 241 8.47 -26.37 -18.14
N ALA A 242 7.52 -25.45 -18.40
CA ALA A 242 7.15 -25.10 -19.78
C ALA A 242 8.30 -24.39 -20.51
N ALA A 243 8.37 -24.59 -21.82
CA ALA A 243 9.35 -23.90 -22.66
C ALA A 243 9.09 -22.39 -22.71
N PRO A 244 10.14 -21.55 -22.74
CA PRO A 244 10.01 -20.10 -22.87
C PRO A 244 9.18 -19.68 -24.07
N GLN A 245 8.40 -18.61 -23.93
CA GLN A 245 7.59 -18.03 -24.98
C GLN A 245 8.20 -16.71 -25.46
N ARG A 246 7.97 -16.38 -26.73
CA ARG A 246 8.31 -15.06 -27.25
C ARG A 246 7.22 -14.06 -26.86
N THR A 247 7.60 -12.99 -26.19
CA THR A 247 6.64 -11.97 -25.69
C THR A 247 6.04 -11.08 -26.78
N ALA A 248 6.56 -11.10 -28.00
CA ALA A 248 6.18 -10.20 -29.09
C ALA A 248 5.10 -10.75 -30.05
N GLY A 249 4.42 -11.85 -29.75
CA GLY A 249 3.44 -12.47 -30.65
C GLY A 249 1.99 -12.14 -30.28
N ARG A 250 1.13 -11.87 -31.25
CA ARG A 250 -0.33 -11.66 -31.04
C ARG A 250 -1.03 -12.88 -30.42
N SER A 251 -0.53 -14.09 -30.64
CA SER A 251 -1.04 -15.34 -30.08
C SER A 251 -0.34 -15.77 -28.80
N THR A 252 0.60 -14.97 -28.28
CA THR A 252 1.34 -15.31 -27.06
C THR A 252 0.40 -15.33 -25.85
N PRO A 253 0.47 -16.36 -25.00
CA PRO A 253 -0.32 -16.46 -23.79
C PRO A 253 -0.15 -15.22 -22.90
N ARG A 254 -1.27 -14.69 -22.41
CA ARG A 254 -1.27 -13.45 -21.65
C ARG A 254 -2.53 -13.26 -20.82
N LEU A 255 -2.44 -12.41 -19.85
CA LEU A 255 -3.55 -11.82 -19.09
C LEU A 255 -3.79 -10.40 -19.58
N GLU A 256 -5.04 -10.00 -19.68
CA GLU A 256 -5.46 -8.66 -20.11
C GLU A 256 -6.37 -8.03 -19.07
N TYR A 257 -6.06 -6.80 -18.70
CA TYR A 257 -6.78 -6.03 -17.68
C TYR A 257 -7.25 -4.71 -18.28
N ASP A 258 -8.55 -4.51 -18.34
CA ASP A 258 -9.14 -3.27 -18.84
C ASP A 258 -9.15 -2.23 -17.71
N PHE A 259 -8.69 -1.04 -18.02
CA PHE A 259 -8.67 0.07 -17.10
C PHE A 259 -9.10 1.37 -17.77
N TYR A 260 -9.48 2.35 -16.97
CA TYR A 260 -9.78 3.70 -17.44
C TYR A 260 -8.83 4.69 -16.76
N THR A 261 -8.27 5.61 -17.52
CA THR A 261 -7.45 6.71 -17.02
C THR A 261 -7.97 8.06 -17.50
N PHE A 262 -7.84 9.07 -16.65
CA PHE A 262 -8.10 10.47 -16.96
C PHE A 262 -6.82 11.19 -17.41
N GLU A 263 -5.67 10.54 -17.27
CA GLU A 263 -4.35 11.04 -17.58
C GLU A 263 -3.84 10.51 -18.92
N GLN A 264 -2.86 11.21 -19.50
CA GLN A 264 -2.11 10.81 -20.70
C GLN A 264 -0.62 11.06 -20.50
N GLY A 265 0.20 10.49 -21.36
CA GLY A 265 1.64 10.66 -21.33
C GLY A 265 2.36 9.45 -20.78
N SER A 266 3.46 9.71 -20.10
CA SER A 266 4.31 8.66 -19.52
C SER A 266 3.67 8.08 -18.26
N VAL A 267 3.60 6.74 -18.19
CA VAL A 267 3.09 6.01 -17.02
C VAL A 267 4.11 4.97 -16.56
N ASP A 268 4.39 4.97 -15.26
CA ASP A 268 5.23 3.96 -14.64
C ASP A 268 4.39 2.74 -14.25
N VAL A 269 4.66 1.60 -14.86
CA VAL A 269 3.95 0.34 -14.58
C VAL A 269 4.80 -0.50 -13.64
N TYR A 270 4.30 -0.68 -12.42
CA TYR A 270 4.90 -1.55 -11.41
C TYR A 270 4.21 -2.91 -11.44
N THR A 271 4.98 -3.96 -11.66
CA THR A 271 4.50 -5.34 -11.57
C THR A 271 5.08 -6.00 -10.33
N TYR A 272 4.20 -6.50 -9.49
CA TYR A 272 4.52 -7.20 -8.25
C TYR A 272 4.48 -8.69 -8.52
N VAL A 273 5.64 -9.34 -8.45
CA VAL A 273 5.78 -10.78 -8.72
C VAL A 273 6.47 -11.47 -7.55
N LEU A 274 6.29 -12.77 -7.41
CA LEU A 274 7.08 -13.53 -6.43
C LEU A 274 8.55 -13.50 -6.82
N PRO A 275 9.47 -13.34 -5.85
CA PRO A 275 10.89 -13.50 -6.11
C PRO A 275 11.16 -14.98 -6.45
N THR A 276 11.73 -15.22 -7.62
CA THR A 276 12.06 -16.57 -8.09
C THR A 276 13.50 -16.62 -8.58
N PHE A 277 14.14 -17.78 -8.42
CA PHE A 277 15.36 -18.07 -9.12
C PHE A 277 15.05 -18.44 -10.57
N THR A 278 16.01 -18.19 -11.47
CA THR A 278 15.88 -18.68 -12.83
C THR A 278 15.86 -20.21 -12.85
N LEU A 279 14.97 -20.75 -13.67
CA LEU A 279 14.88 -22.18 -13.96
C LEU A 279 15.76 -22.59 -15.13
N SER A 280 16.50 -21.65 -15.73
CA SER A 280 17.46 -21.91 -16.81
C SER A 280 18.57 -22.86 -16.36
N LYS A 281 19.01 -23.73 -17.28
CA LYS A 281 20.15 -24.65 -17.06
C LYS A 281 21.46 -23.91 -16.78
N ASP A 282 21.59 -22.70 -17.28
CA ASP A 282 22.80 -21.87 -17.19
C ASP A 282 22.82 -20.95 -15.97
N ARG A 283 22.03 -21.27 -14.95
CA ARG A 283 22.05 -20.50 -13.70
C ARG A 283 23.37 -20.67 -12.97
N GLY A 284 23.95 -19.56 -12.53
CA GLY A 284 25.09 -19.56 -11.62
C GLY A 284 24.70 -19.95 -10.19
N TYR A 285 25.65 -20.52 -9.47
CA TYR A 285 25.57 -20.61 -8.00
C TYR A 285 26.09 -19.33 -7.37
N ALA A 286 25.79 -19.14 -6.08
CA ALA A 286 26.36 -18.06 -5.31
C ALA A 286 27.88 -17.94 -5.53
N GLY A 287 28.33 -16.76 -5.96
CA GLY A 287 29.74 -16.50 -6.28
C GLY A 287 30.19 -16.87 -7.69
N HIS A 288 29.34 -17.40 -8.54
CA HIS A 288 29.59 -17.62 -9.96
C HIS A 288 28.68 -16.77 -10.83
N GLU A 289 29.27 -16.01 -11.75
CA GLU A 289 28.50 -15.27 -12.75
C GLU A 289 27.82 -16.25 -13.70
N ALA A 290 26.48 -16.21 -13.71
CA ALA A 290 25.73 -16.91 -14.74
C ALA A 290 25.48 -15.96 -15.90
N THR A 291 25.66 -16.47 -17.09
CA THR A 291 25.48 -15.70 -18.32
C THR A 291 24.02 -15.45 -18.68
N ASN A 292 23.06 -16.12 -18.02
CA ASN A 292 21.62 -15.98 -18.32
C ASN A 292 20.76 -16.30 -17.09
N VAL A 293 20.62 -15.31 -16.19
CA VAL A 293 19.82 -15.44 -14.97
C VAL A 293 18.46 -14.75 -15.04
N GLU A 294 18.04 -14.36 -16.24
CA GLU A 294 16.82 -13.61 -16.40
C GLU A 294 15.61 -14.52 -16.62
N THR A 295 14.55 -14.30 -15.84
CA THR A 295 13.21 -14.86 -16.07
C THR A 295 12.33 -13.72 -16.51
N LYS A 296 12.12 -13.58 -17.82
CA LYS A 296 11.44 -12.46 -18.46
C LYS A 296 9.96 -12.75 -18.70
N TYR A 297 9.16 -11.72 -18.59
CA TYR A 297 7.77 -11.68 -19.05
C TYR A 297 7.54 -10.37 -19.81
N GLY A 298 6.42 -10.24 -20.51
CA GLY A 298 6.11 -9.03 -21.26
C GLY A 298 5.11 -8.14 -20.54
N VAL A 299 5.28 -6.83 -20.67
CA VAL A 299 4.32 -5.81 -20.23
C VAL A 299 4.10 -4.82 -21.34
N CYS A 300 2.85 -4.58 -21.74
CA CYS A 300 2.50 -3.51 -22.69
C CYS A 300 1.10 -2.95 -22.37
N ILE A 301 0.81 -1.78 -22.94
CA ILE A 301 -0.53 -1.18 -22.92
C ILE A 301 -1.02 -1.19 -24.37
N ASP A 302 -2.25 -1.63 -24.59
CA ASP A 302 -2.92 -1.79 -25.88
C ASP A 302 -2.06 -2.56 -26.88
N GLU A 303 -1.80 -2.00 -28.06
CA GLU A 303 -0.91 -2.56 -29.08
C GLU A 303 0.47 -1.87 -29.08
N GLY A 304 0.82 -1.22 -27.99
CA GLY A 304 2.10 -0.53 -27.84
C GLY A 304 3.31 -1.48 -27.70
N PRO A 305 4.51 -0.92 -27.52
CA PRO A 305 5.74 -1.70 -27.40
C PRO A 305 5.72 -2.60 -26.16
N VAL A 306 6.24 -3.81 -26.31
CA VAL A 306 6.37 -4.78 -25.22
C VAL A 306 7.70 -4.56 -24.49
N MET A 307 7.63 -4.26 -23.19
CA MET A 307 8.78 -4.23 -22.30
C MET A 307 8.95 -5.60 -21.64
N ASN A 308 10.19 -6.00 -21.37
CA ASN A 308 10.50 -7.33 -20.85
C ASN A 308 11.25 -7.24 -19.49
N PRO A 309 10.56 -6.96 -18.37
CA PRO A 309 11.16 -7.04 -17.05
C PRO A 309 11.49 -8.47 -16.64
N SER A 310 12.42 -8.63 -15.68
CA SER A 310 12.84 -9.91 -15.15
C SER A 310 12.47 -10.09 -13.68
N THR A 311 12.01 -11.30 -13.32
CA THR A 311 11.68 -11.67 -11.93
C THR A 311 12.92 -12.15 -11.14
N SER A 312 13.91 -12.68 -11.83
CA SER A 312 15.07 -13.32 -11.20
C SER A 312 16.14 -12.32 -10.79
N SER A 313 16.92 -12.71 -9.82
CA SER A 313 18.13 -12.04 -9.38
C SER A 313 19.15 -13.09 -8.92
N PHE A 314 20.43 -12.69 -8.84
CA PHE A 314 21.44 -13.52 -8.19
C PHE A 314 21.12 -13.69 -6.71
N GLU A 315 21.31 -14.89 -6.20
CA GLU A 315 21.31 -15.17 -4.77
C GLU A 315 22.37 -14.28 -4.09
N TYR A 316 22.02 -13.71 -2.91
CA TYR A 316 22.84 -12.75 -2.16
C TYR A 316 23.04 -11.37 -2.81
N ALA A 317 22.48 -11.08 -3.98
CA ALA A 317 22.40 -9.71 -4.47
C ALA A 317 21.49 -8.86 -3.57
N GLN A 318 21.77 -7.55 -3.42
CA GLN A 318 20.95 -6.65 -2.60
C GLN A 318 19.45 -6.73 -2.96
N ILE A 319 19.15 -6.77 -4.25
CA ILE A 319 17.78 -6.84 -4.74
C ILE A 319 17.09 -8.18 -4.41
N TRP A 320 17.85 -9.27 -4.28
CA TRP A 320 17.34 -10.56 -3.83
C TRP A 320 16.91 -10.50 -2.37
N TYR A 321 17.75 -9.97 -1.48
CA TYR A 321 17.41 -9.77 -0.07
C TYR A 321 16.16 -8.91 0.10
N GLU A 322 16.10 -7.77 -0.59
CA GLU A 322 14.95 -6.89 -0.54
C GLU A 322 13.66 -7.57 -1.01
N SER A 323 13.75 -8.38 -2.06
CA SER A 323 12.62 -9.10 -2.62
C SER A 323 12.13 -10.21 -1.69
N VAL A 324 13.05 -10.96 -1.08
CA VAL A 324 12.73 -12.06 -0.13
C VAL A 324 12.11 -11.49 1.14
N LEU A 325 12.67 -10.42 1.70
CA LEU A 325 12.13 -9.78 2.90
C LEU A 325 10.72 -9.20 2.69
N LYS A 326 10.37 -8.82 1.46
CA LYS A 326 9.04 -8.32 1.09
C LYS A 326 8.13 -9.42 0.56
N ASN A 327 8.61 -10.65 0.35
CA ASN A 327 7.92 -11.70 -0.41
C ASN A 327 7.44 -11.22 -1.78
N CYS A 328 8.14 -10.26 -2.36
CA CYS A 328 7.73 -9.59 -3.58
C CYS A 328 8.92 -8.95 -4.30
N ARG A 329 9.06 -9.25 -5.58
CA ARG A 329 9.88 -8.50 -6.52
C ARG A 329 9.00 -7.46 -7.19
N ILE A 330 9.39 -6.20 -7.12
CA ILE A 330 8.67 -5.10 -7.80
C ILE A 330 9.53 -4.65 -8.97
N ASN A 331 9.03 -4.87 -10.18
CA ASN A 331 9.66 -4.39 -11.40
C ASN A 331 8.94 -3.14 -11.88
N LYS A 332 9.70 -2.18 -12.38
CA LYS A 332 9.21 -0.95 -12.97
C LYS A 332 9.50 -0.93 -14.46
N THR A 333 8.49 -0.63 -15.26
CA THR A 333 8.61 -0.31 -16.69
C THR A 333 7.90 1.00 -16.96
N THR A 334 8.43 1.83 -17.86
CA THR A 334 7.76 3.07 -18.26
C THR A 334 7.16 2.88 -19.63
N LEU A 335 5.85 3.12 -19.74
CA LEU A 335 5.06 3.02 -20.97
C LEU A 335 4.42 4.37 -21.28
N HIS A 336 3.68 4.46 -22.39
CA HIS A 336 3.02 5.68 -22.83
C HIS A 336 1.54 5.44 -23.11
N ILE A 337 0.72 6.41 -22.76
CA ILE A 337 -0.73 6.47 -23.06
C ILE A 337 -0.98 7.74 -23.86
N ASP A 338 -1.49 7.59 -25.08
CA ASP A 338 -1.65 8.69 -26.03
C ASP A 338 -2.79 9.65 -25.65
N LYS A 339 -3.83 9.15 -24.99
CA LYS A 339 -5.03 9.92 -24.62
C LYS A 339 -5.73 9.32 -23.40
N PRO A 340 -6.48 10.12 -22.64
CA PRO A 340 -7.39 9.59 -21.62
C PRO A 340 -8.44 8.64 -22.22
N GLY A 341 -8.94 7.71 -21.39
CA GLY A 341 -9.98 6.78 -21.81
C GLY A 341 -9.76 5.36 -21.35
N LYS A 342 -10.47 4.43 -21.99
CA LYS A 342 -10.35 3.00 -21.74
C LYS A 342 -9.14 2.43 -22.46
N HIS A 343 -8.31 1.68 -21.72
CA HIS A 343 -7.11 1.01 -22.17
C HIS A 343 -7.04 -0.43 -21.65
N THR A 344 -6.09 -1.21 -22.14
CA THR A 344 -5.83 -2.58 -21.69
C THR A 344 -4.35 -2.75 -21.37
N VAL A 345 -4.00 -3.05 -20.12
CA VAL A 345 -2.64 -3.51 -19.79
C VAL A 345 -2.57 -5.03 -19.93
N LYS A 346 -1.50 -5.49 -20.59
CA LYS A 346 -1.27 -6.91 -20.90
C LYS A 346 -0.03 -7.40 -20.18
N ILE A 347 -0.15 -8.54 -19.49
CA ILE A 347 0.97 -9.29 -18.91
C ILE A 347 1.16 -10.55 -19.75
N ILE A 348 2.26 -10.61 -20.47
CA ILE A 348 2.52 -11.62 -21.51
C ILE A 348 3.47 -12.66 -20.93
N CYS A 349 3.14 -13.93 -21.08
CA CYS A 349 4.00 -15.02 -20.66
C CYS A 349 5.28 -15.04 -21.50
N GLY A 350 6.42 -15.02 -20.83
CA GLY A 350 7.75 -15.18 -21.44
C GLY A 350 8.39 -16.46 -20.92
N ASP A 351 9.31 -16.35 -19.96
CA ASP A 351 9.88 -17.49 -19.27
C ASP A 351 8.91 -18.05 -18.22
N ALA A 352 8.90 -19.34 -18.09
CA ALA A 352 8.02 -20.03 -17.14
C ALA A 352 8.38 -19.72 -15.67
N GLY A 353 7.42 -19.87 -14.78
CA GLY A 353 7.61 -19.71 -13.34
C GLY A 353 7.38 -18.33 -12.79
N THR A 354 7.03 -17.32 -13.61
CA THR A 354 6.60 -16.02 -13.12
C THR A 354 5.25 -16.13 -12.42
N VAL A 355 5.15 -15.60 -11.20
CA VAL A 355 3.90 -15.55 -10.43
C VAL A 355 3.55 -14.09 -10.15
N LEU A 356 2.50 -13.63 -10.80
CA LEU A 356 2.00 -12.26 -10.72
C LEU A 356 1.08 -12.09 -9.50
N GLN A 357 1.28 -11.01 -8.74
CA GLN A 357 0.46 -10.67 -7.55
C GLN A 357 -0.38 -9.42 -7.78
N LYS A 358 0.21 -8.37 -8.36
CA LYS A 358 -0.42 -7.05 -8.51
C LYS A 358 0.23 -6.28 -9.66
N ILE A 359 -0.53 -5.36 -10.25
CA ILE A 359 -0.02 -4.36 -11.21
C ILE A 359 -0.44 -2.99 -10.70
N VAL A 360 0.43 -2.00 -10.79
CA VAL A 360 0.08 -0.59 -10.51
C VAL A 360 0.58 0.26 -11.66
N LEU A 361 -0.32 1.01 -12.27
CA LEU A 361 0.00 2.06 -13.23
C LEU A 361 0.02 3.38 -12.46
N ASP A 362 1.18 4.02 -12.40
CA ASP A 362 1.42 5.23 -11.62
C ASP A 362 1.66 6.44 -12.54
N PHE A 363 0.77 7.40 -12.48
CA PHE A 363 0.86 8.70 -13.16
C PHE A 363 1.51 9.78 -12.28
N GLY A 364 2.14 9.36 -11.15
CA GLY A 364 2.83 10.24 -10.21
C GLY A 364 2.09 10.43 -8.87
N GLY A 365 0.96 9.75 -8.66
CA GLY A 365 0.16 9.87 -7.44
C GLY A 365 0.35 8.73 -6.43
N MET A 366 1.02 7.65 -6.81
CA MET A 366 1.21 6.50 -5.94
C MET A 366 2.13 6.82 -4.76
N LYS A 367 1.61 6.62 -3.55
CA LYS A 367 2.43 6.65 -2.33
C LYS A 367 3.04 5.28 -2.08
N ARG A 368 4.35 5.25 -1.82
CA ARG A 368 5.06 4.01 -1.51
C ARG A 368 4.53 3.40 -0.21
N SER A 369 4.15 2.13 -0.27
CA SER A 369 3.78 1.32 0.88
C SER A 369 4.29 -0.12 0.72
N TYR A 370 4.25 -0.90 1.80
CA TYR A 370 4.74 -2.29 1.77
C TYR A 370 3.91 -3.17 0.82
N LEU A 371 2.59 -3.03 0.85
CA LEU A 371 1.66 -3.83 0.06
C LEU A 371 1.24 -3.17 -1.28
N GLY A 372 1.69 -1.94 -1.53
CA GLY A 372 1.15 -1.13 -2.63
C GLY A 372 -0.27 -0.61 -2.33
N PRO A 373 -0.85 0.17 -3.24
CA PRO A 373 -2.21 0.70 -3.07
C PRO A 373 -3.26 -0.39 -3.24
N GLN A 374 -4.44 -0.21 -2.61
CA GLN A 374 -5.58 -1.10 -2.77
C GLN A 374 -6.06 -1.13 -4.23
N PRO A 375 -6.63 -2.26 -4.72
CA PRO A 375 -7.18 -2.34 -6.07
C PRO A 375 -8.24 -1.27 -6.33
N THR A 376 -8.15 -0.62 -7.50
CA THR A 376 -9.06 0.44 -7.93
C THR A 376 -10.15 -0.09 -8.86
N ARG A 377 -10.69 -1.28 -8.59
CA ARG A 377 -11.78 -1.87 -9.34
C ARG A 377 -13.12 -1.25 -8.94
N LYS A 378 -13.88 -0.83 -9.93
CA LYS A 378 -15.25 -0.33 -9.76
C LYS A 378 -16.25 -1.50 -9.73
#